data_16dd17bbd2dc5ea3727e32c09041f4be
#
_entry.id   16dd17bbd2dc5ea3727e32c09041f4be
#
_cell.length_a   1.000
_cell.length_b   1.000
_cell.length_c   1.000
_cell.angle_alpha   90.00
_cell.angle_beta   90.00
_cell.angle_gamma   90.00
#
_symmetry.space_group_name_H-M   'P 1'
#
loop_
_entity.id
_entity.type
_entity.pdbx_description
1 polymer ?
#
loop_
_entity_poly.entity_id
_entity_poly.type
_entity_poly.pdbx_seq_one_letter_code
_entity_poly.pdbx_strand_id
1 'polypeptide(L)'
;KPRVSFPKIGAPGTMDYEGRIITLEFANFYLTQVYTPNAGEGLSRLKERQIWDIKFADYLEMLDKEKYVLATGDFNVAHREIDLAHPDSNRNTAGFTDEEREGFTNLLKRGFTDTFRYLHGDVTGVYSWWSQRAKTSKINNSGWRIDYWLVSNRIADRVLRSEMIDSGPRQDHTPILLEIDL
;
A
#
# COMPACT_ATOMS: atom_id res chain seq x y z
N LYS A 1 23.08 -9.73 8.38
CA LYS A 1 22.54 -9.00 7.23
C LYS A 1 21.34 -9.77 6.71
N PRO A 2 20.25 -9.10 6.28
CA PRO A 2 19.10 -9.78 5.69
C PRO A 2 19.46 -10.38 4.33
N ARG A 3 18.76 -11.45 3.97
CA ARG A 3 18.78 -11.97 2.60
C ARG A 3 17.85 -11.14 1.74
N VAL A 4 18.33 -10.66 0.60
CA VAL A 4 17.55 -9.85 -0.35
C VAL A 4 17.04 -10.74 -1.47
N SER A 5 15.78 -10.59 -1.85
CA SER A 5 15.18 -11.23 -3.02
C SER A 5 14.31 -10.26 -3.83
N PHE A 6 14.18 -10.56 -5.13
CA PHE A 6 13.33 -9.86 -6.09
C PHE A 6 12.30 -10.87 -6.62
N PRO A 7 11.21 -11.11 -5.88
CA PRO A 7 10.29 -12.19 -6.17
C PRO A 7 9.53 -11.96 -7.48
N LYS A 8 9.28 -13.06 -8.18
CA LYS A 8 8.33 -13.14 -9.27
C LYS A 8 7.09 -13.85 -8.74
N ILE A 9 5.95 -13.20 -8.83
CA ILE A 9 4.71 -13.68 -8.22
C ILE A 9 3.76 -14.31 -9.25
N GLY A 10 4.19 -14.45 -10.50
CA GLY A 10 3.35 -14.88 -11.61
C GLY A 10 2.38 -13.80 -12.06
N ALA A 11 2.81 -12.53 -11.96
CA ALA A 11 2.02 -11.38 -12.36
C ALA A 11 1.84 -11.32 -13.88
N PRO A 12 0.73 -10.73 -14.37
CA PRO A 12 0.44 -10.68 -15.82
C PRO A 12 1.41 -9.77 -16.58
N GLY A 13 1.55 -10.04 -17.86
CA GLY A 13 2.36 -9.24 -18.78
C GLY A 13 3.83 -9.16 -18.35
N THR A 14 4.36 -7.95 -18.25
CA THR A 14 5.76 -7.67 -17.89
C THR A 14 5.94 -7.39 -16.38
N MET A 15 4.89 -7.40 -15.58
CA MET A 15 4.89 -6.89 -14.21
C MET A 15 5.92 -7.57 -13.29
N ASP A 16 6.19 -8.88 -13.48
CA ASP A 16 7.22 -9.59 -12.71
C ASP A 16 8.66 -9.13 -13.04
N TYR A 17 8.83 -8.41 -14.13
CA TYR A 17 10.14 -7.94 -14.62
C TYR A 17 10.33 -6.42 -14.46
N GLU A 18 9.31 -5.73 -13.95
CA GLU A 18 9.34 -4.28 -13.75
C GLU A 18 9.99 -3.87 -12.40
N GLY A 19 10.48 -4.82 -11.60
CA GLY A 19 11.17 -4.55 -10.34
C GLY A 19 10.26 -3.98 -9.24
N ARG A 20 9.02 -4.47 -9.14
CA ARG A 20 7.98 -3.91 -8.27
C ARG A 20 8.02 -4.40 -6.83
N ILE A 21 8.73 -5.49 -6.55
CA ILE A 21 8.77 -6.10 -5.23
C ILE A 21 10.22 -6.37 -4.83
N ILE A 22 10.57 -5.98 -3.61
CA ILE A 22 11.83 -6.35 -2.95
C ILE A 22 11.44 -6.96 -1.60
N THR A 23 11.97 -8.14 -1.30
CA THR A 23 11.78 -8.77 0.00
C THR A 23 13.12 -8.97 0.70
N LEU A 24 13.19 -8.50 1.93
CA LEU A 24 14.29 -8.69 2.86
C LEU A 24 13.89 -9.76 3.89
N GLU A 25 14.64 -10.86 3.96
CA GLU A 25 14.43 -11.89 4.96
C GLU A 25 15.35 -11.64 6.15
N PHE A 26 14.73 -11.41 7.30
CA PHE A 26 15.39 -11.35 8.61
C PHE A 26 15.19 -12.66 9.37
N ALA A 27 15.79 -12.78 10.57
CA ALA A 27 15.67 -13.98 11.37
C ALA A 27 14.21 -14.33 11.71
N ASN A 28 13.41 -13.34 12.12
CA ASN A 28 12.08 -13.53 12.67
C ASN A 28 10.96 -12.97 11.79
N PHE A 29 11.29 -12.19 10.75
CA PHE A 29 10.28 -11.54 9.90
C PHE A 29 10.78 -11.32 8.47
N TYR A 30 9.83 -11.09 7.56
CA TYR A 30 10.06 -10.57 6.23
C TYR A 30 9.68 -9.10 6.17
N LEU A 31 10.48 -8.29 5.48
CA LEU A 31 10.14 -6.93 5.08
C LEU A 31 9.98 -6.90 3.57
N THR A 32 8.78 -6.68 3.09
CA THR A 32 8.46 -6.59 1.67
C THR A 32 8.12 -5.16 1.30
N GLN A 33 8.87 -4.59 0.37
CA GLN A 33 8.56 -3.29 -0.23
C GLN A 33 7.89 -3.52 -1.59
N VAL A 34 6.84 -2.77 -1.88
CA VAL A 34 6.05 -2.90 -3.11
C VAL A 34 5.81 -1.55 -3.78
N TYR A 35 5.81 -1.57 -5.11
CA TYR A 35 5.24 -0.53 -5.95
C TYR A 35 4.16 -1.17 -6.84
N THR A 36 2.94 -1.16 -6.34
CA THR A 36 1.80 -1.80 -7.02
C THR A 36 1.50 -1.13 -8.35
N PRO A 37 1.22 -1.88 -9.43
CA PRO A 37 0.89 -1.30 -10.73
C PRO A 37 -0.34 -0.39 -10.65
N ASN A 38 -0.27 0.79 -11.23
CA ASN A 38 -1.43 1.65 -11.41
C ASN A 38 -2.36 1.06 -12.49
N ALA A 39 -3.67 1.22 -12.33
CA ALA A 39 -4.67 0.74 -13.30
C ALA A 39 -4.61 1.46 -14.66
N GLY A 40 -3.82 2.53 -14.76
CA GLY A 40 -3.56 3.26 -16.00
C GLY A 40 -4.63 4.24 -16.41
N GLU A 41 -4.32 5.06 -17.40
CA GLU A 41 -5.27 6.01 -17.97
C GLU A 41 -6.46 5.27 -18.59
N GLY A 42 -7.67 5.76 -18.31
CA GLY A 42 -8.90 5.09 -18.76
C GLY A 42 -9.07 3.67 -18.22
N LEU A 43 -8.38 3.32 -17.12
CA LEU A 43 -8.42 2.00 -16.48
C LEU A 43 -7.93 0.85 -17.42
N SER A 44 -7.06 1.20 -18.36
CA SER A 44 -6.58 0.28 -19.41
C SER A 44 -5.89 -0.98 -18.86
N ARG A 45 -5.34 -0.92 -17.65
CA ARG A 45 -4.66 -2.03 -16.96
C ARG A 45 -5.45 -2.61 -15.77
N LEU A 46 -6.71 -2.22 -15.57
CA LEU A 46 -7.47 -2.62 -14.37
C LEU A 46 -7.59 -4.15 -14.24
N LYS A 47 -7.83 -4.87 -15.33
CA LYS A 47 -7.90 -6.35 -15.32
C LYS A 47 -6.57 -7.00 -14.90
N GLU A 48 -5.46 -6.48 -15.40
CA GLU A 48 -4.12 -6.95 -15.02
C GLU A 48 -3.83 -6.61 -13.55
N ARG A 49 -4.25 -5.42 -13.09
CA ARG A 49 -4.14 -4.99 -11.71
C ARG A 49 -4.90 -5.93 -10.75
N GLN A 50 -6.11 -6.35 -11.09
CA GLN A 50 -6.87 -7.30 -10.28
C GLN A 50 -6.14 -8.66 -10.15
N ILE A 51 -5.53 -9.15 -11.23
CA ILE A 51 -4.72 -10.37 -11.17
C ILE A 51 -3.47 -10.15 -10.31
N TRP A 52 -2.81 -9.00 -10.45
CA TRP A 52 -1.69 -8.61 -9.59
C TRP A 52 -2.07 -8.64 -8.12
N ASP A 53 -3.18 -8.02 -7.74
CA ASP A 53 -3.63 -7.92 -6.35
C ASP A 53 -3.80 -9.32 -5.71
N ILE A 54 -4.40 -10.27 -6.45
CA ILE A 54 -4.53 -11.66 -6.01
C ILE A 54 -3.16 -12.31 -5.82
N LYS A 55 -2.28 -12.20 -6.82
CA LYS A 55 -0.93 -12.82 -6.78
C LYS A 55 -0.05 -12.24 -5.68
N PHE A 56 -0.16 -10.93 -5.44
CA PHE A 56 0.57 -10.28 -4.36
C PHE A 56 0.05 -10.69 -2.99
N ALA A 57 -1.27 -10.82 -2.82
CA ALA A 57 -1.88 -11.34 -1.60
C ALA A 57 -1.47 -12.80 -1.32
N ASP A 58 -1.48 -13.67 -2.34
CA ASP A 58 -1.00 -15.05 -2.25
C ASP A 58 0.47 -15.10 -1.81
N TYR A 59 1.30 -14.21 -2.37
CA TYR A 59 2.72 -14.11 -2.03
C TYR A 59 2.94 -13.70 -0.55
N LEU A 60 2.26 -12.66 -0.08
CA LEU A 60 2.38 -12.22 1.32
C LEU A 60 1.85 -13.29 2.28
N GLU A 61 0.72 -13.95 1.95
CA GLU A 61 0.18 -15.05 2.77
C GLU A 61 1.14 -16.24 2.83
N MET A 62 1.83 -16.57 1.75
CA MET A 62 2.87 -17.60 1.72
C MET A 62 4.01 -17.26 2.69
N LEU A 63 4.51 -16.02 2.67
CA LEU A 63 5.55 -15.56 3.59
C LEU A 63 5.07 -15.60 5.05
N ASP A 64 3.82 -15.20 5.29
CA ASP A 64 3.24 -15.13 6.63
C ASP A 64 3.09 -16.50 7.30
N LYS A 65 3.00 -17.58 6.53
CA LYS A 65 3.02 -18.97 7.05
C LYS A 65 4.38 -19.36 7.67
N GLU A 66 5.45 -18.68 7.26
CA GLU A 66 6.80 -19.00 7.73
C GLU A 66 7.26 -18.05 8.84
N LYS A 67 7.11 -16.73 8.65
CA LYS A 67 7.54 -15.68 9.57
C LYS A 67 6.55 -14.52 9.55
N TYR A 68 6.65 -13.61 10.51
CA TYR A 68 5.89 -12.36 10.45
C TYR A 68 6.23 -11.58 9.18
N VAL A 69 5.25 -10.88 8.64
CA VAL A 69 5.41 -10.05 7.45
C VAL A 69 5.14 -8.59 7.79
N LEU A 70 6.06 -7.74 7.37
CA LEU A 70 5.87 -6.30 7.27
C LEU A 70 5.88 -5.96 5.77
N ALA A 71 4.80 -5.38 5.26
CA ALA A 71 4.72 -4.95 3.86
C ALA A 71 4.51 -3.44 3.79
N THR A 72 5.25 -2.76 2.92
CA THR A 72 5.20 -1.30 2.79
C THR A 72 5.41 -0.85 1.35
N GLY A 73 4.96 0.34 1.05
CA GLY A 73 5.18 1.01 -0.23
C GLY A 73 3.93 1.66 -0.78
N ASP A 74 3.98 1.97 -2.07
CA ASP A 74 2.85 2.51 -2.82
C ASP A 74 1.95 1.36 -3.31
N PHE A 75 0.77 1.26 -2.72
CA PHE A 75 -0.25 0.27 -3.11
C PHE A 75 -1.16 0.77 -4.22
N ASN A 76 -0.99 2.01 -4.65
CA ASN A 76 -1.79 2.63 -5.72
C ASN A 76 -3.31 2.45 -5.53
N VAL A 77 -3.78 2.56 -4.29
CA VAL A 77 -5.21 2.50 -3.94
C VAL A 77 -5.50 3.27 -2.66
N ALA A 78 -6.50 4.15 -2.69
CA ALA A 78 -7.16 4.67 -1.49
C ALA A 78 -8.24 3.67 -1.09
N HIS A 79 -8.10 3.02 0.07
CA HIS A 79 -8.94 1.88 0.46
C HIS A 79 -10.40 2.31 0.69
N ARG A 80 -10.60 3.36 1.48
CA ARG A 80 -11.93 3.86 1.87
C ARG A 80 -12.12 5.32 1.45
N GLU A 81 -13.35 5.80 1.50
CA GLU A 81 -13.69 7.20 1.18
C GLU A 81 -12.91 8.21 2.04
N ILE A 82 -12.61 7.84 3.29
CA ILE A 82 -11.81 8.68 4.19
C ILE A 82 -10.31 8.72 3.84
N ASP A 83 -9.87 7.90 2.88
CA ASP A 83 -8.47 7.82 2.46
C ASP A 83 -8.15 8.76 1.29
N LEU A 84 -9.10 9.60 0.86
CA LEU A 84 -8.86 10.66 -0.12
C LEU A 84 -9.75 11.87 0.13
N ALA A 85 -9.30 13.05 -0.34
CA ALA A 85 -9.96 14.32 -0.07
C ALA A 85 -11.31 14.49 -0.80
N HIS A 86 -11.43 13.91 -2.01
CA HIS A 86 -12.59 14.12 -2.88
C HIS A 86 -13.11 12.78 -3.44
N PRO A 87 -13.72 11.90 -2.61
CA PRO A 87 -14.13 10.57 -3.03
C PRO A 87 -15.17 10.61 -4.16
N ASP A 88 -16.17 11.49 -4.10
CA ASP A 88 -17.25 11.51 -5.09
C ASP A 88 -16.78 11.84 -6.51
N SER A 89 -15.83 12.77 -6.63
CA SER A 89 -15.29 13.15 -7.95
C SER A 89 -14.24 12.16 -8.48
N ASN A 90 -13.76 11.24 -7.65
CA ASN A 90 -12.74 10.27 -8.02
C ASN A 90 -13.26 8.82 -8.12
N ARG A 91 -14.56 8.61 -7.98
CA ARG A 91 -15.15 7.28 -8.23
C ARG A 91 -14.81 6.80 -9.63
N ASN A 92 -14.42 5.52 -9.73
CA ASN A 92 -13.99 4.90 -11.00
C ASN A 92 -12.76 5.54 -11.67
N THR A 93 -11.90 6.21 -10.90
CA THR A 93 -10.56 6.59 -11.36
C THR A 93 -9.51 5.61 -10.84
N ALA A 94 -8.36 5.52 -11.53
CA ALA A 94 -7.25 4.67 -11.10
C ALA A 94 -6.85 5.00 -9.65
N GLY A 95 -6.75 3.98 -8.81
CA GLY A 95 -6.49 4.10 -7.38
C GLY A 95 -7.76 4.25 -6.51
N PHE A 96 -8.96 4.37 -7.12
CA PHE A 96 -10.22 4.44 -6.37
C PHE A 96 -11.39 3.77 -7.10
N THR A 97 -11.14 2.73 -7.86
CA THR A 97 -12.18 1.84 -8.39
C THR A 97 -12.66 0.89 -7.30
N ASP A 98 -13.88 0.38 -7.43
CA ASP A 98 -14.39 -0.63 -6.49
C ASP A 98 -13.55 -1.90 -6.53
N GLU A 99 -13.06 -2.29 -7.70
CA GLU A 99 -12.21 -3.46 -7.92
C GLU A 99 -10.86 -3.34 -7.18
N GLU A 100 -10.19 -2.18 -7.26
CA GLU A 100 -8.92 -1.96 -6.55
C GLU A 100 -9.12 -1.92 -5.04
N ARG A 101 -10.19 -1.29 -4.57
CA ARG A 101 -10.58 -1.24 -3.15
C ARG A 101 -10.92 -2.62 -2.60
N GLU A 102 -11.66 -3.42 -3.38
CA GLU A 102 -11.96 -4.81 -3.02
C GLU A 102 -10.70 -5.67 -3.00
N GLY A 103 -9.79 -5.49 -3.97
CA GLY A 103 -8.48 -6.15 -3.98
C GLY A 103 -7.70 -5.88 -2.70
N PHE A 104 -7.65 -4.63 -2.24
CA PHE A 104 -6.99 -4.27 -0.98
C PHE A 104 -7.72 -4.84 0.25
N THR A 105 -9.05 -4.82 0.27
CA THR A 105 -9.86 -5.46 1.32
C THR A 105 -9.56 -6.96 1.40
N ASN A 106 -9.45 -7.64 0.26
CA ASN A 106 -9.14 -9.07 0.20
C ASN A 106 -7.71 -9.36 0.67
N LEU A 107 -6.75 -8.48 0.36
CA LEU A 107 -5.39 -8.57 0.92
C LEU A 107 -5.42 -8.51 2.45
N LEU A 108 -6.12 -7.55 3.04
CA LEU A 108 -6.24 -7.45 4.50
C LEU A 108 -6.89 -8.70 5.11
N LYS A 109 -7.93 -9.26 4.46
CA LYS A 109 -8.59 -10.50 4.90
C LYS A 109 -7.68 -11.73 4.89
N ARG A 110 -6.56 -11.71 4.15
CA ARG A 110 -5.54 -12.77 4.15
C ARG A 110 -4.68 -12.80 5.41
N GLY A 111 -4.94 -11.93 6.38
CA GLY A 111 -4.25 -11.92 7.68
C GLY A 111 -3.36 -10.71 7.91
N PHE A 112 -3.66 -9.57 7.28
CA PHE A 112 -2.88 -8.35 7.40
C PHE A 112 -3.68 -7.19 7.98
N THR A 113 -2.99 -6.34 8.73
CA THR A 113 -3.53 -5.15 9.39
C THR A 113 -2.91 -3.88 8.78
N ASP A 114 -3.75 -2.92 8.37
CA ASP A 114 -3.36 -1.54 8.08
C ASP A 114 -3.00 -0.86 9.40
N THR A 115 -1.72 -0.65 9.63
CA THR A 115 -1.20 -0.17 10.92
C THR A 115 -1.66 1.24 11.27
N PHE A 116 -1.82 2.11 10.27
CA PHE A 116 -2.33 3.46 10.49
C PHE A 116 -3.78 3.42 10.99
N ARG A 117 -4.63 2.66 10.32
CA ARG A 117 -6.04 2.53 10.72
C ARG A 117 -6.20 1.78 12.04
N TYR A 118 -5.32 0.85 12.33
CA TYR A 118 -5.29 0.14 13.61
C TYR A 118 -5.06 1.09 14.81
N LEU A 119 -4.09 2.01 14.68
CA LEU A 119 -3.76 2.95 15.77
C LEU A 119 -4.68 4.16 15.83
N HIS A 120 -5.08 4.71 14.68
CA HIS A 120 -5.74 6.01 14.62
C HIS A 120 -7.24 5.93 14.28
N GLY A 121 -7.75 4.75 13.91
CA GLY A 121 -9.16 4.59 13.51
C GLY A 121 -9.52 5.41 12.27
N ASP A 122 -10.70 6.02 12.30
CA ASP A 122 -11.31 6.71 11.15
C ASP A 122 -10.91 8.20 11.04
N VAL A 123 -9.68 8.54 11.39
CA VAL A 123 -9.15 9.90 11.18
C VAL A 123 -9.18 10.25 9.69
N THR A 124 -9.67 11.45 9.38
CA THR A 124 -9.73 12.01 8.03
C THR A 124 -8.64 13.05 7.79
N GLY A 125 -8.37 13.40 6.53
CA GLY A 125 -7.44 14.48 6.19
C GLY A 125 -5.95 14.11 6.32
N VAL A 126 -5.64 12.84 6.53
CA VAL A 126 -4.26 12.33 6.58
C VAL A 126 -3.98 11.53 5.31
N TYR A 127 -3.06 12.03 4.51
CA TYR A 127 -2.75 11.50 3.18
C TYR A 127 -1.25 11.28 3.03
N SER A 128 -0.88 10.44 2.04
CA SER A 128 0.50 10.11 1.73
C SER A 128 0.94 10.63 0.35
N TRP A 129 0.00 10.99 -0.51
CA TRP A 129 0.27 11.43 -1.88
C TRP A 129 -0.62 12.61 -2.30
N TRP A 130 -0.04 13.52 -3.11
CA TRP A 130 -0.72 14.67 -3.70
C TRP A 130 -0.31 14.84 -5.17
N SER A 131 -1.30 15.06 -6.05
CA SER A 131 -1.05 15.20 -7.48
C SER A 131 -0.15 16.40 -7.80
N GLN A 132 0.95 16.19 -8.51
CA GLN A 132 1.82 17.25 -9.00
C GLN A 132 1.21 18.04 -10.18
N ARG A 133 0.19 17.52 -10.83
CA ARG A 133 -0.55 18.21 -11.89
C ARG A 133 -1.32 19.42 -11.36
N ALA A 134 -1.79 19.35 -10.12
CA ALA A 134 -2.44 20.45 -9.43
C ALA A 134 -1.46 21.09 -8.44
N LYS A 135 -0.84 22.20 -8.80
CA LYS A 135 0.22 22.88 -8.02
C LYS A 135 -0.18 23.20 -6.57
N THR A 136 -1.47 23.31 -6.28
CA THR A 136 -2.02 23.63 -4.96
C THR A 136 -2.55 22.42 -4.20
N SER A 137 -2.45 21.22 -4.76
CA SER A 137 -3.06 20.01 -4.15
C SER A 137 -2.56 19.75 -2.73
N LYS A 138 -1.25 19.88 -2.51
CA LYS A 138 -0.64 19.68 -1.18
C LYS A 138 -0.96 20.84 -0.23
N ILE A 139 -0.98 22.08 -0.71
CA ILE A 139 -1.34 23.26 0.09
C ILE A 139 -2.78 23.16 0.58
N ASN A 140 -3.69 22.73 -0.28
CA ASN A 140 -5.12 22.56 0.03
C ASN A 140 -5.43 21.20 0.69
N ASN A 141 -4.42 20.37 0.91
CA ASN A 141 -4.54 19.01 1.40
C ASN A 141 -5.51 18.14 0.57
N SER A 142 -5.53 18.33 -0.75
CA SER A 142 -6.31 17.52 -1.70
C SER A 142 -5.52 16.25 -2.05
N GLY A 143 -5.32 15.40 -1.06
CA GLY A 143 -4.43 14.24 -1.12
C GLY A 143 -5.16 12.90 -1.09
N TRP A 144 -4.37 11.84 -1.19
CA TRP A 144 -4.77 10.44 -1.13
C TRP A 144 -3.83 9.68 -0.20
N ARG A 145 -4.34 8.75 0.59
CA ARG A 145 -3.54 7.78 1.35
C ARG A 145 -3.45 6.49 0.53
N ILE A 146 -2.34 6.33 -0.17
CA ILE A 146 -2.06 5.19 -1.06
C ILE A 146 -0.79 4.44 -0.71
N ASP A 147 -0.01 4.98 0.22
CA ASP A 147 1.16 4.33 0.81
C ASP A 147 0.79 3.77 2.18
N TYR A 148 1.19 2.54 2.46
CA TYR A 148 0.78 1.81 3.65
C TYR A 148 1.95 1.09 4.32
N TRP A 149 1.81 0.89 5.63
CA TRP A 149 2.43 -0.18 6.38
C TRP A 149 1.37 -1.21 6.75
N LEU A 150 1.58 -2.44 6.27
CA LEU A 150 0.79 -3.60 6.66
C LEU A 150 1.65 -4.53 7.48
N VAL A 151 1.06 -5.15 8.49
CA VAL A 151 1.73 -6.17 9.30
C VAL A 151 0.86 -7.40 9.45
N SER A 152 1.47 -8.56 9.67
CA SER A 152 0.75 -9.78 10.06
C SER A 152 -0.20 -9.50 11.24
N ASN A 153 -1.44 -9.95 11.19
CA ASN A 153 -2.43 -9.68 12.24
C ASN A 153 -1.94 -10.06 13.64
N ARG A 154 -1.16 -11.15 13.76
CA ARG A 154 -0.66 -11.68 15.04
C ARG A 154 0.42 -10.82 15.71
N ILE A 155 0.89 -9.75 15.05
CA ILE A 155 1.82 -8.75 15.62
C ILE A 155 1.27 -7.33 15.56
N ALA A 156 -0.01 -7.14 15.25
CA ALA A 156 -0.60 -5.80 15.16
C ALA A 156 -0.57 -5.06 16.50
N ASP A 157 -0.71 -5.78 17.59
CA ASP A 157 -0.62 -5.24 18.96
C ASP A 157 0.78 -4.77 19.38
N ARG A 158 1.82 -5.11 18.60
CA ARG A 158 3.19 -4.66 18.79
C ARG A 158 3.52 -3.36 18.07
N VAL A 159 2.59 -2.83 17.28
CA VAL A 159 2.78 -1.56 16.57
C VAL A 159 2.69 -0.41 17.56
N LEU A 160 3.78 0.38 17.66
CA LEU A 160 3.90 1.50 18.58
C LEU A 160 3.56 2.83 17.89
N ARG A 161 3.98 2.99 16.62
CA ARG A 161 3.71 4.19 15.82
C ARG A 161 3.50 3.82 14.36
N SER A 162 2.55 4.50 13.71
CA SER A 162 2.34 4.43 12.26
C SER A 162 1.90 5.81 11.79
N GLU A 163 2.76 6.52 11.05
CA GLU A 163 2.56 7.94 10.77
C GLU A 163 2.97 8.29 9.33
N MET A 164 2.34 9.34 8.78
CA MET A 164 2.80 10.07 7.60
C MET A 164 3.67 11.22 8.08
N ILE A 165 4.91 11.31 7.57
CA ILE A 165 5.86 12.33 7.98
C ILE A 165 5.86 13.47 6.98
N ASP A 166 5.68 14.70 7.43
CA ASP A 166 5.71 15.85 6.52
C ASP A 166 7.07 15.94 5.81
N SER A 167 7.03 15.93 4.48
CA SER A 167 8.20 16.01 3.60
C SER A 167 8.38 17.39 2.96
N GLY A 168 7.60 18.37 3.38
CA GLY A 168 7.59 19.70 2.80
C GLY A 168 6.78 19.79 1.50
N PRO A 169 6.77 20.97 0.83
CA PRO A 169 5.77 21.30 -0.20
C PRO A 169 6.04 20.69 -1.58
N ARG A 170 7.23 20.16 -1.83
CA ARG A 170 7.67 19.78 -3.19
C ARG A 170 7.52 18.30 -3.54
N GLN A 171 7.43 17.43 -2.55
CA GLN A 171 7.31 15.98 -2.76
C GLN A 171 5.85 15.63 -3.04
N ASP A 172 5.61 14.72 -3.99
CA ASP A 172 4.29 14.16 -4.26
C ASP A 172 3.92 13.06 -3.27
N HIS A 173 4.86 12.22 -2.85
CA HIS A 173 4.69 11.30 -1.73
C HIS A 173 5.38 11.81 -0.47
N THR A 174 4.81 11.49 0.68
CA THR A 174 5.44 11.72 1.98
C THR A 174 6.00 10.40 2.53
N PRO A 175 7.12 10.42 3.27
CA PRO A 175 7.59 9.24 3.98
C PRO A 175 6.53 8.72 4.94
N ILE A 176 6.42 7.40 5.04
CA ILE A 176 5.59 6.72 6.04
C ILE A 176 6.47 6.01 7.06
N LEU A 177 6.15 6.15 8.33
CA LEU A 177 6.92 5.61 9.44
C LEU A 177 6.15 4.49 10.12
N LEU A 178 6.86 3.41 10.44
CA LEU A 178 6.41 2.36 11.34
C LEU A 178 7.43 2.17 12.46
N GLU A 179 6.97 2.15 13.70
CA GLU A 179 7.71 1.68 14.87
C GLU A 179 6.98 0.47 15.44
N ILE A 180 7.66 -0.65 15.56
CA ILE A 180 7.10 -1.92 16.00
C ILE A 180 8.12 -2.69 16.85
N ASP A 181 7.65 -3.34 17.90
CA ASP A 181 8.44 -4.19 18.80
C ASP A 181 8.39 -5.65 18.32
N LEU A 182 9.52 -6.16 17.75
CA LEU A 182 9.61 -7.50 17.13
C LEU A 182 10.59 -8.43 17.86
#